data_5894fccc1ed0993f9047eb0fb5b538c0
#
_entry.id   5894fccc1ed0993f9047eb0fb5b538c0
#
_cell.length_a   1.000
_cell.length_b   1.000
_cell.length_c   1.000
_cell.angle_alpha   90.00
_cell.angle_beta   90.00
_cell.angle_gamma   90.00
#
_symmetry.space_group_name_H-M   'P 1'
#
loop_
_entity.id
_entity.type
_entity.pdbx_description
1 polymer ?
#
loop_
_entity_poly.entity_id
_entity_poly.type
_entity_poly.pdbx_seq_one_letter_code
_entity_poly.pdbx_strand_id
1 'polypeptide(L)'
;MIIKNALVYTPDHTFVPGDLAIRDGRIAADTTPQPGEEVIDAGGLYALPGLLDIHFHGAVGHDFCDGTEEAIQALADFEASKGILAICPATMTYSEEILNGVMDAAAAHKNGRGADLVGINMEGPFISPHKLGAQNPAYLHLPDVAMFRRLQKRSGGLIKLVDIAPEEECAFDFIAQCKDEVRISIAHTCTSYDTAIAAFDLGASHMTHLYNAMPGITHREPGPIIAALERKAEVELITDGVHIHPAMVRFTFRTFGDDRVILIADSMMACGLPDGEYSLGGQAVTVKGPRATLTEQPGVIAGSATCLYDCMKRAVLDMGVALESAVRAASENPARSIGVDADYGSLAVGRYGNVILADKALEIQSVIQKGVRIV
;
A
#
# COMPACT_ATOMS: atom_id res chain seq x y z
N MET A 1 1.18 28.84 0.29
CA MET A 1 0.25 28.49 1.41
C MET A 1 1.05 28.36 2.70
N ILE A 2 0.52 28.82 3.83
CA ILE A 2 1.09 28.64 5.17
C ILE A 2 0.07 27.95 6.05
N ILE A 3 0.48 26.90 6.75
CA ILE A 3 -0.31 26.22 7.78
C ILE A 3 0.31 26.57 9.13
N LYS A 4 -0.44 27.23 9.99
CA LYS A 4 0.01 27.71 11.30
C LYS A 4 -0.53 26.90 12.46
N ASN A 5 0.22 26.87 13.55
CA ASN A 5 -0.22 26.31 14.84
C ASN A 5 -0.58 24.82 14.75
N ALA A 6 0.04 24.03 13.86
CA ALA A 6 -0.17 22.60 13.75
C ALA A 6 0.69 21.81 14.74
N LEU A 7 0.29 20.58 15.04
CA LEU A 7 1.17 19.54 15.55
C LEU A 7 1.78 18.81 14.35
N VAL A 8 2.99 19.19 13.95
CA VAL A 8 3.63 18.73 12.72
C VAL A 8 4.36 17.41 12.96
N TYR A 9 4.07 16.40 12.16
CA TYR A 9 4.87 15.17 12.12
C TYR A 9 6.23 15.44 11.46
N THR A 10 7.29 15.24 12.22
CA THR A 10 8.65 15.60 11.81
C THR A 10 9.41 14.39 11.25
N PRO A 11 10.52 14.60 10.52
CA PRO A 11 11.42 13.53 10.11
C PRO A 11 12.02 12.69 11.25
N ASP A 12 12.00 13.21 12.48
CA ASP A 12 12.41 12.47 13.69
C ASP A 12 11.29 11.58 14.24
N HIS A 13 10.20 11.43 13.49
CA HIS A 13 9.01 10.61 13.83
C HIS A 13 8.35 11.04 15.15
N THR A 14 8.24 12.35 15.35
CA THR A 14 7.56 12.94 16.52
C THR A 14 6.64 14.06 16.09
N PHE A 15 5.64 14.38 16.92
CA PHE A 15 4.78 15.54 16.72
C PHE A 15 5.29 16.73 17.50
N VAL A 16 5.57 17.84 16.82
CA VAL A 16 5.98 19.09 17.45
C VAL A 16 5.07 20.25 17.03
N PRO A 17 4.76 21.19 17.93
CA PRO A 17 4.08 22.42 17.54
C PRO A 17 4.92 23.20 16.52
N GLY A 18 4.32 23.61 15.42
CA GLY A 18 5.03 24.34 14.38
C GLY A 18 4.15 24.80 13.24
N ASP A 19 4.77 25.50 12.31
CA ASP A 19 4.16 25.99 11.09
C ASP A 19 4.78 25.26 9.89
N LEU A 20 4.00 25.08 8.82
CA LEU A 20 4.44 24.58 7.52
C LEU A 20 4.23 25.63 6.45
N ALA A 21 5.19 25.74 5.54
CA ALA A 21 5.02 26.51 4.32
C ALA A 21 5.07 25.60 3.10
N ILE A 22 4.17 25.81 2.15
CA ILE A 22 4.16 25.11 0.87
C ILE A 22 4.27 26.15 -0.24
N ARG A 23 5.34 26.06 -1.03
CA ARG A 23 5.60 26.92 -2.19
C ARG A 23 6.02 26.08 -3.37
N ASP A 24 5.50 26.42 -4.53
CA ASP A 24 5.75 25.66 -5.77
C ASP A 24 5.46 24.15 -5.61
N GLY A 25 4.42 23.85 -4.83
CA GLY A 25 4.00 22.47 -4.56
C GLY A 25 4.89 21.71 -3.56
N ARG A 26 5.88 22.35 -2.92
CA ARG A 26 6.83 21.68 -2.03
C ARG A 26 6.90 22.34 -0.65
N ILE A 27 7.27 21.57 0.35
CA ILE A 27 7.55 22.08 1.72
C ILE A 27 8.74 23.02 1.64
N ALA A 28 8.57 24.25 2.13
CA ALA A 28 9.57 25.29 2.17
C ALA A 28 10.11 25.50 3.60
N ALA A 29 11.38 25.89 3.71
CA ALA A 29 12.03 26.12 5.02
C ALA A 29 11.54 27.40 5.71
N ASP A 30 11.23 28.46 4.91
CA ASP A 30 10.75 29.73 5.45
C ASP A 30 9.24 29.69 5.60
N THR A 31 8.75 29.76 6.82
CA THR A 31 7.32 29.76 7.18
C THR A 31 6.73 31.17 7.34
N THR A 32 7.51 32.24 7.05
CA THR A 32 7.01 33.61 7.10
C THR A 32 5.98 33.84 5.98
N PRO A 33 4.74 34.26 6.29
CA PRO A 33 3.75 34.52 5.26
C PRO A 33 4.18 35.60 4.27
N GLN A 34 4.00 35.36 2.98
CA GLN A 34 4.26 36.32 1.92
C GLN A 34 2.95 36.98 1.47
N PRO A 35 3.00 38.20 0.91
CA PRO A 35 1.80 38.86 0.41
C PRO A 35 1.03 38.00 -0.60
N GLY A 36 -0.27 37.75 -0.32
CA GLY A 36 -1.14 36.97 -1.18
C GLY A 36 -1.12 35.46 -0.94
N GLU A 37 -0.27 34.94 -0.02
CA GLU A 37 -0.32 33.54 0.37
C GLU A 37 -1.58 33.26 1.21
N GLU A 38 -2.22 32.12 0.94
CA GLU A 38 -3.25 31.58 1.81
C GLU A 38 -2.64 31.16 3.15
N VAL A 39 -3.30 31.52 4.26
CA VAL A 39 -2.89 31.12 5.61
C VAL A 39 -4.03 30.34 6.24
N ILE A 40 -3.73 29.10 6.63
CA ILE A 40 -4.63 28.20 7.35
C ILE A 40 -4.17 28.17 8.81
N ASP A 41 -5.05 28.49 9.75
CA ASP A 41 -4.82 28.25 11.18
C ASP A 41 -5.28 26.83 11.52
N ALA A 42 -4.34 25.93 11.76
CA ALA A 42 -4.63 24.54 12.09
C ALA A 42 -5.06 24.34 13.55
N GLY A 43 -4.93 25.37 14.42
CA GLY A 43 -5.50 25.33 15.78
C GLY A 43 -5.11 24.11 16.63
N GLY A 44 -3.94 23.53 16.43
CA GLY A 44 -3.45 22.34 17.14
C GLY A 44 -3.90 21.01 16.53
N LEU A 45 -4.41 21.00 15.30
CA LEU A 45 -4.63 19.79 14.51
C LEU A 45 -3.28 19.10 14.24
N TYR A 46 -3.30 17.79 14.09
CA TYR A 46 -2.17 17.05 13.55
C TYR A 46 -1.97 17.39 12.07
N ALA A 47 -0.75 17.70 11.68
CA ALA A 47 -0.33 17.78 10.29
C ALA A 47 0.47 16.51 9.95
N LEU A 48 -0.17 15.61 9.22
CA LEU A 48 0.41 14.34 8.78
C LEU A 48 0.90 14.47 7.33
N PRO A 49 1.96 13.75 6.93
CA PRO A 49 2.28 13.61 5.50
C PRO A 49 1.13 12.92 4.77
N GLY A 50 0.92 13.26 3.50
CA GLY A 50 0.03 12.50 2.63
C GLY A 50 0.42 11.02 2.64
N LEU A 51 -0.57 10.13 2.81
CA LEU A 51 -0.34 8.69 2.85
C LEU A 51 -0.01 8.13 1.46
N LEU A 52 0.58 6.95 1.44
CA LEU A 52 0.91 6.21 0.25
C LEU A 52 0.49 4.75 0.41
N ASP A 53 -0.44 4.28 -0.44
CA ASP A 53 -0.86 2.88 -0.46
C ASP A 53 -0.13 2.12 -1.57
N ILE A 54 0.57 1.04 -1.19
CA ILE A 54 1.33 0.21 -2.14
C ILE A 54 0.65 -1.12 -2.42
N HIS A 55 -0.53 -1.37 -1.84
CA HIS A 55 -1.27 -2.59 -2.07
C HIS A 55 -2.76 -2.38 -1.86
N PHE A 56 -3.48 -2.16 -2.93
CA PHE A 56 -4.95 -2.17 -3.01
C PHE A 56 -5.36 -2.46 -4.45
N HIS A 57 -6.55 -3.06 -4.66
CA HIS A 57 -7.05 -3.45 -5.97
C HIS A 57 -8.08 -2.48 -6.51
N GLY A 58 -8.91 -1.89 -5.64
CA GLY A 58 -10.02 -1.09 -6.09
C GLY A 58 -10.72 -0.29 -5.01
N ALA A 59 -11.63 0.58 -5.46
CA ALA A 59 -12.57 1.37 -4.65
C ALA A 59 -13.71 1.89 -5.54
N VAL A 60 -14.80 2.33 -4.92
CA VAL A 60 -15.94 3.04 -5.54
C VAL A 60 -16.46 2.40 -6.82
N GLY A 61 -16.44 1.07 -6.90
CA GLY A 61 -16.98 0.30 -8.02
C GLY A 61 -15.98 0.05 -9.16
N HIS A 62 -14.74 0.49 -9.01
CA HIS A 62 -13.66 0.29 -9.99
C HIS A 62 -12.56 -0.61 -9.43
N ASP A 63 -11.94 -1.37 -10.33
CA ASP A 63 -10.76 -2.19 -10.08
C ASP A 63 -9.60 -1.69 -10.94
N PHE A 64 -8.39 -1.70 -10.42
CA PHE A 64 -7.22 -1.31 -11.21
C PHE A 64 -7.04 -2.18 -12.45
N CYS A 65 -7.43 -3.47 -12.33
CA CYS A 65 -7.41 -4.41 -13.45
C CYS A 65 -8.56 -4.22 -14.46
N ASP A 66 -9.45 -3.23 -14.28
CA ASP A 66 -10.36 -2.79 -15.37
C ASP A 66 -9.56 -2.27 -16.57
N GLY A 67 -8.30 -1.85 -16.33
CA GLY A 67 -7.34 -1.47 -17.37
C GLY A 67 -7.81 -0.26 -18.19
N THR A 68 -8.48 0.70 -17.55
CA THR A 68 -9.01 1.91 -18.19
C THR A 68 -8.54 3.17 -17.46
N GLU A 69 -8.40 4.27 -18.21
CA GLU A 69 -8.10 5.59 -17.64
C GLU A 69 -9.17 6.05 -16.66
N GLU A 70 -10.44 5.73 -16.93
CA GLU A 70 -11.57 6.06 -16.07
C GLU A 70 -11.45 5.40 -14.70
N ALA A 71 -11.12 4.10 -14.66
CA ALA A 71 -10.93 3.37 -13.41
C ALA A 71 -9.75 3.95 -12.61
N ILE A 72 -8.59 4.15 -13.25
CA ILE A 72 -7.41 4.72 -12.57
C ILE A 72 -7.72 6.11 -11.99
N GLN A 73 -8.41 6.97 -12.75
CA GLN A 73 -8.79 8.30 -12.28
C GLN A 73 -9.80 8.25 -11.14
N ALA A 74 -10.77 7.35 -11.19
CA ALA A 74 -11.75 7.16 -10.11
C ALA A 74 -11.07 6.72 -8.81
N LEU A 75 -10.12 5.78 -8.90
CA LEU A 75 -9.30 5.34 -7.77
C LEU A 75 -8.46 6.49 -7.23
N ALA A 76 -7.77 7.23 -8.10
CA ALA A 76 -6.95 8.37 -7.71
C ALA A 76 -7.76 9.46 -6.99
N ASP A 77 -8.95 9.78 -7.48
CA ASP A 77 -9.85 10.79 -6.88
C ASP A 77 -10.35 10.32 -5.50
N PHE A 78 -10.75 9.05 -5.38
CA PHE A 78 -11.23 8.49 -4.12
C PHE A 78 -10.11 8.47 -3.07
N GLU A 79 -8.95 7.92 -3.41
CA GLU A 79 -7.82 7.81 -2.49
C GLU A 79 -7.36 9.20 -2.01
N ALA A 80 -7.27 10.17 -2.91
CA ALA A 80 -6.92 11.55 -2.54
C ALA A 80 -7.93 12.16 -1.58
N SER A 81 -9.23 11.89 -1.75
CA SER A 81 -10.28 12.35 -0.83
C SER A 81 -10.12 11.81 0.59
N LYS A 82 -9.40 10.69 0.74
CA LYS A 82 -9.06 10.03 2.01
C LYS A 82 -7.66 10.37 2.51
N GLY A 83 -6.95 11.31 1.85
CA GLY A 83 -5.59 11.69 2.25
C GLY A 83 -4.48 10.76 1.75
N ILE A 84 -4.82 9.74 0.96
CA ILE A 84 -3.83 8.92 0.27
C ILE A 84 -3.45 9.67 -1.02
N LEU A 85 -2.27 10.29 -1.04
CA LEU A 85 -1.87 11.24 -2.10
C LEU A 85 -0.89 10.65 -3.10
N ALA A 86 -0.48 9.40 -2.89
CA ALA A 86 0.25 8.59 -3.87
C ALA A 86 -0.23 7.15 -3.80
N ILE A 87 -0.32 6.50 -4.95
CA ILE A 87 -0.85 5.14 -5.08
C ILE A 87 0.06 4.24 -5.92
N CYS A 88 0.18 2.99 -5.49
CA CYS A 88 0.82 1.92 -6.21
C CYS A 88 -0.13 0.70 -6.19
N PRO A 89 -1.23 0.73 -6.97
CA PRO A 89 -2.26 -0.29 -6.95
C PRO A 89 -1.73 -1.66 -7.35
N ALA A 90 -2.36 -2.71 -6.82
CA ALA A 90 -2.02 -4.09 -7.10
C ALA A 90 -2.82 -4.65 -8.28
N THR A 91 -2.16 -5.44 -9.10
CA THR A 91 -2.87 -6.29 -10.08
C THR A 91 -3.45 -7.53 -9.40
N MET A 92 -4.31 -8.25 -10.10
CA MET A 92 -4.72 -9.60 -9.75
C MET A 92 -4.02 -10.63 -10.65
N THR A 93 -4.11 -11.90 -10.29
CA THR A 93 -3.68 -13.01 -11.14
C THR A 93 -4.56 -13.07 -12.39
N TYR A 94 -4.01 -12.60 -13.51
CA TYR A 94 -4.63 -12.58 -14.83
C TYR A 94 -3.67 -13.05 -15.93
N SER A 95 -4.19 -13.31 -17.12
CA SER A 95 -3.38 -13.61 -18.28
C SER A 95 -2.52 -12.42 -18.70
N GLU A 96 -1.40 -12.68 -19.34
CA GLU A 96 -0.52 -11.61 -19.86
C GLU A 96 -1.29 -10.65 -20.79
N GLU A 97 -2.28 -11.14 -21.53
CA GLU A 97 -3.11 -10.30 -22.41
C GLU A 97 -3.92 -9.27 -21.63
N ILE A 98 -4.57 -9.67 -20.53
CA ILE A 98 -5.31 -8.76 -19.64
C ILE A 98 -4.35 -7.79 -18.97
N LEU A 99 -3.25 -8.29 -18.40
CA LEU A 99 -2.23 -7.45 -17.75
C LEU A 99 -1.60 -6.43 -18.71
N ASN A 100 -1.46 -6.76 -19.99
CA ASN A 100 -1.02 -5.81 -21.01
C ASN A 100 -1.94 -4.60 -21.12
N GLY A 101 -3.26 -4.80 -21.06
CA GLY A 101 -4.23 -3.68 -21.07
C GLY A 101 -4.10 -2.80 -19.83
N VAL A 102 -3.92 -3.41 -18.64
CA VAL A 102 -3.69 -2.68 -17.39
C VAL A 102 -2.40 -1.84 -17.45
N MET A 103 -1.31 -2.42 -17.96
CA MET A 103 -0.03 -1.71 -18.10
C MET A 103 -0.13 -0.54 -19.09
N ASP A 104 -0.87 -0.71 -20.20
CA ASP A 104 -1.08 0.35 -21.19
C ASP A 104 -1.88 1.52 -20.59
N ALA A 105 -2.95 1.23 -19.85
CA ALA A 105 -3.76 2.26 -19.20
C ALA A 105 -2.92 3.01 -18.15
N ALA A 106 -2.15 2.29 -17.33
CA ALA A 106 -1.27 2.90 -16.34
C ALA A 106 -0.18 3.80 -16.98
N ALA A 107 0.44 3.35 -18.07
CA ALA A 107 1.44 4.12 -18.80
C ALA A 107 0.85 5.38 -19.48
N ALA A 108 -0.42 5.33 -19.87
CA ALA A 108 -1.12 6.46 -20.49
C ALA A 108 -1.62 7.49 -19.47
N HIS A 109 -1.87 7.06 -18.21
CA HIS A 109 -2.38 7.92 -17.15
C HIS A 109 -1.49 9.13 -16.89
N LYS A 110 -2.11 10.28 -16.61
CA LYS A 110 -1.40 11.53 -16.30
C LYS A 110 -1.76 12.02 -14.90
N ASN A 111 -0.79 11.97 -14.01
CA ASN A 111 -0.92 12.57 -12.68
C ASN A 111 -1.24 14.08 -12.80
N GLY A 112 -2.12 14.58 -11.98
CA GLY A 112 -2.50 16.00 -11.97
C GLY A 112 -3.79 16.29 -11.21
N ARG A 113 -4.66 15.30 -11.10
CA ARG A 113 -5.87 15.32 -10.28
C ARG A 113 -5.96 14.01 -9.50
N GLY A 114 -6.34 14.08 -8.23
CA GLY A 114 -6.37 12.89 -7.38
C GLY A 114 -4.97 12.46 -6.90
N ALA A 115 -4.86 11.28 -6.35
CA ALA A 115 -3.59 10.70 -5.92
C ALA A 115 -2.67 10.45 -7.12
N ASP A 116 -1.37 10.69 -6.95
CA ASP A 116 -0.41 10.38 -8.00
C ASP A 116 -0.21 8.86 -8.14
N LEU A 117 -0.39 8.30 -9.34
CA LEU A 117 0.03 6.94 -9.67
C LEU A 117 1.56 6.91 -9.72
N VAL A 118 2.20 6.28 -8.74
CA VAL A 118 3.67 6.28 -8.59
C VAL A 118 4.29 4.89 -8.81
N GLY A 119 3.47 3.87 -8.95
CA GLY A 119 3.91 2.51 -9.19
C GLY A 119 2.76 1.55 -9.44
N ILE A 120 3.11 0.29 -9.65
CA ILE A 120 2.22 -0.86 -9.76
C ILE A 120 2.83 -1.97 -8.89
N ASN A 121 2.01 -2.61 -8.07
CA ASN A 121 2.33 -3.86 -7.40
C ASN A 121 1.80 -5.01 -8.27
N MET A 122 2.68 -5.87 -8.77
CA MET A 122 2.29 -7.02 -9.57
C MET A 122 1.99 -8.20 -8.63
N GLU A 123 0.76 -8.26 -8.10
CA GLU A 123 0.30 -9.37 -7.28
C GLU A 123 -0.21 -10.50 -8.16
N GLY A 124 0.57 -11.57 -8.20
CA GLY A 124 0.37 -12.64 -9.20
C GLY A 124 0.84 -12.23 -10.62
N PRO A 125 0.86 -13.18 -11.55
CA PRO A 125 0.37 -14.56 -11.46
C PRO A 125 1.40 -15.58 -10.89
N PHE A 126 2.52 -15.17 -10.30
CA PHE A 126 3.65 -15.99 -9.89
C PHE A 126 3.49 -16.55 -8.47
N ILE A 127 2.29 -16.94 -8.10
CA ILE A 127 1.88 -17.35 -6.76
C ILE A 127 1.55 -18.84 -6.66
N SER A 128 1.51 -19.37 -5.45
CA SER A 128 1.28 -20.80 -5.22
C SER A 128 -0.18 -21.23 -5.47
N PRO A 129 -0.43 -22.33 -6.21
CA PRO A 129 -1.76 -22.89 -6.40
C PRO A 129 -2.42 -23.36 -5.09
N HIS A 130 -1.64 -23.48 -4.00
CA HIS A 130 -2.12 -23.96 -2.71
C HIS A 130 -2.47 -22.82 -1.74
N LYS A 131 -2.19 -21.56 -2.10
CA LYS A 131 -2.45 -20.37 -1.28
C LYS A 131 -3.07 -19.22 -2.07
N LEU A 132 -4.06 -19.55 -2.89
CA LEU A 132 -4.71 -18.62 -3.80
C LEU A 132 -5.41 -17.44 -3.09
N GLY A 133 -5.98 -17.65 -1.89
CA GLY A 133 -6.88 -16.63 -1.33
C GLY A 133 -8.03 -16.35 -2.29
N ALA A 134 -8.18 -15.11 -2.72
CA ALA A 134 -9.15 -14.67 -3.73
C ALA A 134 -8.60 -14.63 -5.17
N GLN A 135 -7.38 -15.11 -5.41
CA GLN A 135 -6.77 -15.13 -6.73
C GLN A 135 -7.37 -16.23 -7.62
N ASN A 136 -7.49 -15.98 -8.93
CA ASN A 136 -8.11 -16.93 -9.87
C ASN A 136 -7.10 -17.98 -10.36
N PRO A 137 -7.31 -19.28 -10.07
CA PRO A 137 -6.36 -20.32 -10.46
C PRO A 137 -6.23 -20.52 -11.97
N ALA A 138 -7.18 -20.05 -12.76
CA ALA A 138 -7.16 -20.22 -14.22
C ALA A 138 -6.01 -19.48 -14.92
N TYR A 139 -5.44 -18.48 -14.24
CA TYR A 139 -4.40 -17.59 -14.78
C TYR A 139 -3.05 -17.71 -14.07
N LEU A 140 -2.88 -18.71 -13.21
CA LEU A 140 -1.57 -18.98 -12.59
C LEU A 140 -0.49 -19.19 -13.66
N HIS A 141 0.66 -18.63 -13.41
CA HIS A 141 1.84 -18.78 -14.26
C HIS A 141 3.08 -19.00 -13.38
N LEU A 142 3.97 -19.88 -13.83
CA LEU A 142 5.27 -19.98 -13.17
C LEU A 142 6.04 -18.67 -13.32
N PRO A 143 6.90 -18.31 -12.35
CA PRO A 143 7.73 -17.12 -12.44
C PRO A 143 8.49 -17.04 -13.78
N ASP A 144 8.25 -15.97 -14.54
CA ASP A 144 8.78 -15.77 -15.89
C ASP A 144 9.40 -14.36 -16.01
N VAL A 145 10.72 -14.33 -16.07
CA VAL A 145 11.52 -13.10 -16.22
C VAL A 145 11.18 -12.36 -17.51
N ALA A 146 10.92 -13.09 -18.60
CA ALA A 146 10.62 -12.49 -19.89
C ALA A 146 9.23 -11.84 -19.90
N MET A 147 8.22 -12.48 -19.29
CA MET A 147 6.90 -11.91 -19.09
C MET A 147 6.98 -10.63 -18.24
N PHE A 148 7.64 -10.68 -17.08
CA PHE A 148 7.85 -9.51 -16.23
C PHE A 148 8.47 -8.35 -17.01
N ARG A 149 9.55 -8.58 -17.73
CA ARG A 149 10.24 -7.52 -18.48
C ARG A 149 9.40 -6.94 -19.61
N ARG A 150 8.53 -7.75 -20.26
CA ARG A 150 7.57 -7.23 -21.25
C ARG A 150 6.55 -6.32 -20.58
N LEU A 151 5.97 -6.73 -19.44
CA LEU A 151 5.02 -5.92 -18.67
C LEU A 151 5.67 -4.64 -18.13
N GLN A 152 6.89 -4.75 -17.55
CA GLN A 152 7.65 -3.61 -17.05
C GLN A 152 7.93 -2.58 -18.14
N LYS A 153 8.35 -3.03 -19.33
CA LYS A 153 8.54 -2.13 -20.47
C LYS A 153 7.23 -1.47 -20.92
N ARG A 154 6.14 -2.24 -20.91
CA ARG A 154 4.82 -1.75 -21.35
C ARG A 154 4.24 -0.71 -20.41
N SER A 155 4.40 -0.92 -19.11
CA SER A 155 4.01 0.05 -18.07
C SER A 155 4.89 1.31 -18.03
N GLY A 156 5.93 1.41 -18.85
CA GLY A 156 6.89 2.52 -18.79
C GLY A 156 7.78 2.50 -17.54
N GLY A 157 7.97 1.33 -16.90
CA GLY A 157 8.78 1.19 -15.70
C GLY A 157 8.02 1.41 -14.38
N LEU A 158 6.70 1.34 -14.41
CA LEU A 158 5.86 1.57 -13.25
C LEU A 158 5.79 0.39 -12.28
N ILE A 159 6.12 -0.86 -12.68
CA ILE A 159 6.10 -1.98 -11.74
C ILE A 159 7.19 -1.78 -10.70
N LYS A 160 6.81 -1.66 -9.43
CA LYS A 160 7.68 -1.41 -8.28
C LYS A 160 7.84 -2.62 -7.38
N LEU A 161 6.81 -3.47 -7.31
CA LEU A 161 6.82 -4.73 -6.58
C LEU A 161 6.37 -5.86 -7.50
N VAL A 162 6.92 -7.07 -7.26
CA VAL A 162 6.44 -8.32 -7.85
C VAL A 162 6.30 -9.33 -6.73
N ASP A 163 5.12 -9.91 -6.62
CA ASP A 163 4.79 -10.93 -5.65
C ASP A 163 5.11 -12.33 -6.20
N ILE A 164 5.79 -13.14 -5.38
CA ILE A 164 6.26 -14.45 -5.79
C ILE A 164 6.14 -15.48 -4.65
N ALA A 165 5.74 -16.70 -5.00
CA ALA A 165 5.84 -17.86 -4.12
C ALA A 165 7.19 -18.56 -4.37
N PRO A 166 8.15 -18.51 -3.42
CA PRO A 166 9.51 -18.96 -3.67
C PRO A 166 9.66 -20.48 -3.79
N GLU A 167 8.64 -21.25 -3.41
CA GLU A 167 8.59 -22.70 -3.61
C GLU A 167 8.24 -23.13 -5.04
N GLU A 168 7.74 -22.21 -5.87
CA GLU A 168 7.38 -22.52 -7.24
C GLU A 168 8.62 -22.67 -8.13
N GLU A 169 8.51 -23.54 -9.14
CA GLU A 169 9.59 -23.73 -10.11
C GLU A 169 9.96 -22.38 -10.78
N CYS A 170 11.23 -22.15 -11.06
CA CYS A 170 11.79 -20.91 -11.61
C CYS A 170 11.79 -19.68 -10.66
N ALA A 171 11.25 -19.78 -9.44
CA ALA A 171 11.20 -18.63 -8.53
C ALA A 171 12.59 -18.10 -8.15
N PHE A 172 13.53 -18.97 -7.84
CA PHE A 172 14.90 -18.56 -7.49
C PHE A 172 15.62 -17.90 -8.67
N ASP A 173 15.43 -18.42 -9.89
CA ASP A 173 16.01 -17.82 -11.09
C ASP A 173 15.41 -16.42 -11.35
N PHE A 174 14.11 -16.27 -11.13
CA PHE A 174 13.43 -14.97 -11.22
C PHE A 174 14.00 -13.97 -10.20
N ILE A 175 14.10 -14.37 -8.92
CA ILE A 175 14.65 -13.51 -7.86
C ILE A 175 16.08 -13.08 -8.22
N ALA A 176 16.94 -14.04 -8.59
CA ALA A 176 18.34 -13.76 -8.91
C ALA A 176 18.50 -12.76 -10.06
N GLN A 177 17.63 -12.84 -11.07
CA GLN A 177 17.72 -12.00 -12.27
C GLN A 177 17.02 -10.64 -12.13
N CYS A 178 15.98 -10.53 -11.30
CA CYS A 178 15.13 -9.35 -11.26
C CYS A 178 15.30 -8.48 -10.00
N LYS A 179 16.03 -8.93 -8.98
CA LYS A 179 16.21 -8.24 -7.69
C LYS A 179 16.72 -6.80 -7.77
N ASP A 180 17.49 -6.48 -8.80
CA ASP A 180 18.04 -5.14 -9.03
C ASP A 180 17.14 -4.28 -9.96
N GLU A 181 16.09 -4.89 -10.54
CA GLU A 181 15.15 -4.24 -11.45
C GLU A 181 13.83 -3.85 -10.74
N VAL A 182 13.44 -4.65 -9.74
CA VAL A 182 12.17 -4.51 -9.04
C VAL A 182 12.28 -5.07 -7.62
N ARG A 183 11.49 -4.54 -6.68
CA ARG A 183 11.39 -5.14 -5.35
C ARG A 183 10.62 -6.46 -5.44
N ILE A 184 11.19 -7.52 -4.86
CA ILE A 184 10.58 -8.84 -4.86
C ILE A 184 10.00 -9.11 -3.49
N SER A 185 8.71 -9.42 -3.46
CA SER A 185 7.92 -9.73 -2.28
C SER A 185 7.52 -11.20 -2.24
N ILE A 186 7.68 -11.83 -1.09
CA ILE A 186 7.16 -13.19 -0.86
C ILE A 186 5.67 -13.07 -0.54
N ALA A 187 4.83 -13.74 -1.32
CA ALA A 187 3.38 -13.66 -1.24
C ALA A 187 2.70 -14.99 -1.60
N HIS A 188 1.47 -15.20 -1.13
CA HIS A 188 0.62 -16.34 -1.54
C HIS A 188 1.41 -17.64 -1.64
N THR A 189 1.98 -18.08 -0.54
CA THR A 189 3.04 -19.09 -0.51
C THR A 189 2.75 -20.20 0.51
N CYS A 190 3.18 -21.41 0.20
CA CYS A 190 3.30 -22.53 1.14
C CYS A 190 4.74 -22.77 1.60
N THR A 191 5.63 -21.81 1.34
CA THR A 191 7.07 -21.99 1.52
C THR A 191 7.45 -22.35 2.96
N SER A 192 8.48 -23.18 3.09
CA SER A 192 9.12 -23.48 4.36
C SER A 192 9.98 -22.31 4.86
N TYR A 193 10.40 -22.37 6.13
CA TYR A 193 11.38 -21.44 6.68
C TYR A 193 12.67 -21.43 5.87
N ASP A 194 13.25 -22.59 5.57
CA ASP A 194 14.55 -22.70 4.87
C ASP A 194 14.47 -22.16 3.43
N THR A 195 13.38 -22.44 2.72
CA THR A 195 13.16 -21.93 1.36
C THR A 195 12.96 -20.40 1.38
N ALA A 196 12.22 -19.86 2.36
CA ALA A 196 12.07 -18.43 2.51
C ALA A 196 13.38 -17.73 2.85
N ILE A 197 14.21 -18.31 3.75
CA ILE A 197 15.56 -17.81 4.05
C ILE A 197 16.39 -17.73 2.77
N ALA A 198 16.40 -18.80 1.97
CA ALA A 198 17.16 -18.83 0.73
C ALA A 198 16.66 -17.77 -0.29
N ALA A 199 15.35 -17.55 -0.37
CA ALA A 199 14.77 -16.51 -1.23
C ALA A 199 15.18 -15.09 -0.78
N PHE A 200 15.15 -14.80 0.52
CA PHE A 200 15.63 -13.53 1.06
C PHE A 200 17.15 -13.36 0.87
N ASP A 201 17.95 -14.41 1.11
CA ASP A 201 19.41 -14.38 0.89
C ASP A 201 19.75 -14.12 -0.59
N LEU A 202 18.88 -14.54 -1.51
CA LEU A 202 19.04 -14.34 -2.94
C LEU A 202 18.65 -12.93 -3.39
N GLY A 203 17.75 -12.23 -2.66
CA GLY A 203 17.40 -10.86 -2.96
C GLY A 203 15.92 -10.46 -2.80
N ALA A 204 15.04 -11.39 -2.42
CA ALA A 204 13.73 -10.98 -1.92
C ALA A 204 13.92 -10.10 -0.66
N SER A 205 13.10 -9.08 -0.49
CA SER A 205 13.30 -8.11 0.61
C SER A 205 12.01 -7.60 1.23
N HIS A 206 10.88 -8.15 0.78
CA HIS A 206 9.56 -7.71 1.17
C HIS A 206 8.62 -8.91 1.38
N MET A 207 7.56 -8.74 2.15
CA MET A 207 6.53 -9.76 2.35
C MET A 207 5.16 -9.11 2.31
N THR A 208 4.33 -9.58 1.42
CA THR A 208 2.99 -9.07 1.12
C THR A 208 2.00 -9.52 2.17
N HIS A 209 1.08 -8.63 2.58
CA HIS A 209 -0.04 -8.82 3.53
C HIS A 209 0.22 -9.92 4.59
N LEU A 210 1.23 -9.70 5.41
CA LEU A 210 1.76 -10.63 6.42
C LEU A 210 0.63 -11.39 7.14
N TYR A 211 0.80 -12.70 7.32
CA TYR A 211 -0.14 -13.70 7.86
C TYR A 211 -1.21 -14.19 6.86
N ASN A 212 -1.56 -13.43 5.85
CA ASN A 212 -2.60 -13.82 4.90
C ASN A 212 -2.00 -14.64 3.75
N ALA A 213 -2.72 -15.68 3.33
CA ALA A 213 -2.31 -16.60 2.27
C ALA A 213 -0.89 -17.18 2.44
N MET A 214 -0.46 -17.48 3.67
CA MET A 214 0.85 -18.07 3.99
C MET A 214 0.77 -19.01 5.22
N PRO A 215 1.81 -19.84 5.49
CA PRO A 215 1.90 -20.61 6.71
C PRO A 215 2.05 -19.72 7.95
N GLY A 216 1.36 -20.07 9.03
CA GLY A 216 1.50 -19.41 10.33
C GLY A 216 2.79 -19.82 11.06
N ILE A 217 3.08 -19.12 12.16
CA ILE A 217 4.23 -19.40 13.02
C ILE A 217 3.92 -20.63 13.91
N THR A 218 4.74 -21.68 13.83
CA THR A 218 4.72 -22.78 14.78
C THR A 218 6.13 -23.03 15.35
N HIS A 219 6.22 -23.73 16.49
CA HIS A 219 7.51 -23.92 17.17
C HIS A 219 8.43 -24.97 16.52
N ARG A 220 7.95 -25.74 15.54
CA ARG A 220 8.75 -26.71 14.77
C ARG A 220 8.83 -26.34 13.30
N GLU A 221 7.89 -25.55 12.83
CA GLU A 221 7.77 -25.06 11.45
C GLU A 221 7.55 -23.55 11.52
N PRO A 222 8.60 -22.74 11.71
CA PRO A 222 8.44 -21.31 11.95
C PRO A 222 7.95 -20.54 10.72
N GLY A 223 8.10 -21.11 9.52
CA GLY A 223 7.55 -20.57 8.28
C GLY A 223 8.22 -19.29 7.79
N PRO A 224 7.66 -18.69 6.74
CA PRO A 224 8.26 -17.53 6.06
C PRO A 224 8.25 -16.27 6.94
N ILE A 225 7.34 -16.15 7.90
CA ILE A 225 7.22 -14.97 8.78
C ILE A 225 8.47 -14.79 9.63
N ILE A 226 8.99 -15.89 10.22
CA ILE A 226 10.21 -15.83 11.02
C ILE A 226 11.43 -15.62 10.11
N ALA A 227 11.45 -16.19 8.91
CA ALA A 227 12.48 -15.94 7.92
C ALA A 227 12.54 -14.44 7.55
N ALA A 228 11.40 -13.79 7.29
CA ALA A 228 11.31 -12.37 7.03
C ALA A 228 11.83 -11.52 8.21
N LEU A 229 11.50 -11.91 9.44
CA LEU A 229 11.98 -11.22 10.64
C LEU A 229 13.52 -11.28 10.73
N GLU A 230 14.11 -12.47 10.56
CA GLU A 230 15.56 -12.68 10.64
C GLU A 230 16.34 -12.02 9.52
N ARG A 231 15.78 -11.96 8.32
CA ARG A 231 16.38 -11.30 7.16
C ARG A 231 16.04 -9.81 7.04
N LYS A 232 15.34 -9.27 8.07
CA LYS A 232 14.98 -7.85 8.15
C LYS A 232 14.17 -7.37 6.94
N ALA A 233 13.33 -8.24 6.39
CA ALA A 233 12.43 -7.85 5.31
C ALA A 233 11.41 -6.81 5.77
N GLU A 234 10.97 -5.95 4.87
CA GLU A 234 9.79 -5.10 5.07
C GLU A 234 8.53 -5.96 4.96
N VAL A 235 7.49 -5.63 5.71
CA VAL A 235 6.27 -6.43 5.78
C VAL A 235 5.03 -5.58 5.69
N GLU A 236 4.10 -5.96 4.84
CA GLU A 236 2.79 -5.31 4.73
C GLU A 236 1.83 -5.83 5.80
N LEU A 237 0.94 -4.97 6.28
CA LEU A 237 0.00 -5.30 7.33
C LEU A 237 -1.37 -4.65 7.08
N ILE A 238 -2.42 -5.45 7.00
CA ILE A 238 -3.80 -4.99 6.84
C ILE A 238 -4.40 -4.77 8.23
N THR A 239 -4.75 -3.53 8.58
CA THR A 239 -5.28 -3.17 9.90
C THR A 239 -6.74 -2.73 9.85
N ASP A 240 -7.53 -3.38 9.01
CA ASP A 240 -8.96 -3.11 8.80
C ASP A 240 -9.88 -3.63 9.94
N GLY A 241 -9.31 -4.35 10.92
CA GLY A 241 -10.06 -4.97 12.02
C GLY A 241 -10.73 -6.31 11.67
N VAL A 242 -10.51 -6.83 10.46
CA VAL A 242 -11.06 -8.11 9.96
C VAL A 242 -9.94 -9.13 9.74
N HIS A 243 -8.89 -8.75 9.01
CA HIS A 243 -7.82 -9.66 8.59
C HIS A 243 -6.95 -10.12 9.75
N ILE A 244 -6.62 -9.22 10.67
CA ILE A 244 -5.60 -9.46 11.69
C ILE A 244 -6.13 -9.07 13.08
N HIS A 245 -5.96 -9.98 14.04
CA HIS A 245 -6.31 -9.70 15.43
C HIS A 245 -5.41 -8.60 16.01
N PRO A 246 -5.94 -7.62 16.79
CA PRO A 246 -5.16 -6.50 17.33
C PRO A 246 -3.88 -6.89 18.09
N ALA A 247 -3.88 -8.03 18.78
CA ALA A 247 -2.69 -8.53 19.46
C ALA A 247 -1.56 -8.90 18.49
N MET A 248 -1.89 -9.40 17.28
CA MET A 248 -0.93 -9.74 16.24
C MET A 248 -0.39 -8.47 15.56
N VAL A 249 -1.22 -7.44 15.40
CA VAL A 249 -0.77 -6.12 14.93
C VAL A 249 0.31 -5.56 15.87
N ARG A 250 0.02 -5.52 17.18
CA ARG A 250 1.02 -5.07 18.18
C ARG A 250 2.25 -5.97 18.24
N PHE A 251 2.09 -7.27 18.07
CA PHE A 251 3.21 -8.21 18.00
C PHE A 251 4.11 -7.89 16.82
N THR A 252 3.54 -7.61 15.64
CA THR A 252 4.28 -7.28 14.43
C THR A 252 5.10 -6.00 14.61
N PHE A 253 4.50 -4.91 15.08
CA PHE A 253 5.23 -3.68 15.34
C PHE A 253 6.37 -3.86 16.34
N ARG A 254 6.16 -4.64 17.41
CA ARG A 254 7.20 -4.93 18.43
C ARG A 254 8.35 -5.78 17.91
N THR A 255 8.09 -6.69 16.98
CA THR A 255 9.10 -7.66 16.51
C THR A 255 9.80 -7.18 15.25
N PHE A 256 9.07 -6.60 14.30
CA PHE A 256 9.67 -6.07 13.08
C PHE A 256 10.22 -4.65 13.24
N GLY A 257 9.67 -3.87 14.19
CA GLY A 257 10.04 -2.46 14.38
C GLY A 257 9.28 -1.53 13.44
N ASP A 258 9.23 -0.25 13.83
CA ASP A 258 8.45 0.78 13.15
C ASP A 258 8.99 1.13 11.75
N ASP A 259 10.23 0.76 11.46
CA ASP A 259 10.91 1.05 10.21
C ASP A 259 10.66 0.02 9.10
N ARG A 260 10.06 -1.15 9.43
CA ARG A 260 9.85 -2.22 8.48
C ARG A 260 8.39 -2.61 8.26
N VAL A 261 7.50 -2.16 9.13
CA VAL A 261 6.06 -2.38 8.95
C VAL A 261 5.50 -1.36 7.98
N ILE A 262 4.74 -1.82 7.00
CA ILE A 262 4.03 -1.01 6.01
C ILE A 262 2.54 -1.29 6.16
N LEU A 263 1.73 -0.28 6.43
CA LEU A 263 0.29 -0.42 6.39
C LEU A 263 -0.21 -0.36 4.95
N ILE A 264 -1.13 -1.24 4.63
CA ILE A 264 -1.80 -1.33 3.33
C ILE A 264 -3.31 -1.47 3.54
N ALA A 265 -4.09 -1.13 2.52
CA ALA A 265 -5.53 -1.32 2.54
C ALA A 265 -5.93 -2.72 2.09
N ASP A 266 -5.28 -3.25 1.07
CA ASP A 266 -5.73 -4.42 0.32
C ASP A 266 -7.22 -4.29 -0.06
N SER A 267 -7.64 -3.05 -0.37
CA SER A 267 -9.03 -2.74 -0.64
C SER A 267 -9.44 -3.23 -2.02
N MET A 268 -10.73 -3.61 -2.13
CA MET A 268 -11.33 -4.02 -3.39
C MET A 268 -12.43 -3.04 -3.82
N MET A 269 -13.00 -3.22 -5.02
CA MET A 269 -13.94 -2.27 -5.62
C MET A 269 -15.11 -1.84 -4.72
N ALA A 270 -15.46 -2.60 -3.69
CA ALA A 270 -16.51 -2.23 -2.74
C ALA A 270 -16.09 -1.17 -1.71
N CYS A 271 -14.80 -0.85 -1.59
CA CYS A 271 -14.34 0.20 -0.69
C CYS A 271 -15.04 1.53 -1.04
N GLY A 272 -15.65 2.16 -0.03
CA GLY A 272 -16.44 3.38 -0.21
C GLY A 272 -17.88 3.15 -0.69
N LEU A 273 -18.32 1.91 -0.85
CA LEU A 273 -19.68 1.54 -1.28
C LEU A 273 -20.44 0.80 -0.18
N PRO A 274 -21.79 0.70 -0.26
CA PRO A 274 -22.59 -0.04 0.72
C PRO A 274 -22.38 -1.57 0.62
N ASP A 275 -22.95 -2.29 1.60
CA ASP A 275 -23.06 -3.76 1.55
C ASP A 275 -23.69 -4.21 0.23
N GLY A 276 -23.19 -5.31 -0.36
CA GLY A 276 -23.69 -5.80 -1.65
C GLY A 276 -22.84 -6.91 -2.25
N GLU A 277 -23.16 -7.24 -3.50
CA GLU A 277 -22.41 -8.19 -4.31
C GLU A 277 -21.49 -7.43 -5.27
N TYR A 278 -20.24 -7.83 -5.30
CA TYR A 278 -19.15 -7.21 -6.06
C TYR A 278 -18.29 -8.27 -6.73
N SER A 279 -17.13 -7.90 -7.25
CA SER A 279 -16.17 -8.84 -7.81
C SER A 279 -14.74 -8.49 -7.42
N LEU A 280 -13.85 -9.50 -7.41
CA LEU A 280 -12.41 -9.34 -7.27
C LEU A 280 -11.74 -10.45 -8.09
N GLY A 281 -10.84 -10.09 -9.00
CA GLY A 281 -10.16 -11.06 -9.85
C GLY A 281 -11.09 -11.92 -10.71
N GLY A 282 -12.28 -11.38 -11.06
CA GLY A 282 -13.32 -12.11 -11.78
C GLY A 282 -14.14 -13.09 -10.93
N GLN A 283 -13.95 -13.12 -9.63
CA GLN A 283 -14.70 -13.95 -8.68
C GLN A 283 -15.76 -13.10 -7.95
N ALA A 284 -16.95 -13.67 -7.70
CA ALA A 284 -18.02 -13.00 -6.97
C ALA A 284 -17.64 -12.83 -5.49
N VAL A 285 -17.87 -11.63 -4.96
CA VAL A 285 -17.57 -11.24 -3.56
C VAL A 285 -18.82 -10.66 -2.92
N THR A 286 -19.18 -11.18 -1.74
CA THR A 286 -20.25 -10.63 -0.90
C THR A 286 -19.61 -9.74 0.18
N VAL A 287 -20.05 -8.48 0.24
CA VAL A 287 -19.62 -7.53 1.29
C VAL A 287 -20.76 -7.33 2.29
N LYS A 288 -20.42 -7.53 3.59
CA LYS A 288 -21.34 -7.32 4.70
C LYS A 288 -20.61 -6.64 5.87
N GLY A 289 -20.96 -5.39 6.13
CA GLY A 289 -20.22 -4.55 7.07
C GLY A 289 -18.74 -4.44 6.62
N PRO A 290 -17.76 -4.60 7.51
CA PRO A 290 -16.34 -4.48 7.14
C PRO A 290 -15.77 -5.71 6.43
N ARG A 291 -16.58 -6.77 6.22
CA ARG A 291 -16.10 -8.06 5.74
C ARG A 291 -16.47 -8.28 4.28
N ALA A 292 -15.47 -8.52 3.43
CA ALA A 292 -15.59 -8.99 2.06
C ALA A 292 -15.16 -10.47 1.99
N THR A 293 -15.97 -11.33 1.39
CA THR A 293 -15.68 -12.76 1.27
C THR A 293 -16.09 -13.28 -0.10
N LEU A 294 -15.41 -14.31 -0.60
CA LEU A 294 -15.87 -15.00 -1.80
C LEU A 294 -17.29 -15.54 -1.60
N THR A 295 -18.20 -15.22 -2.49
CA THR A 295 -19.63 -15.62 -2.40
C THR A 295 -19.80 -17.13 -2.34
N GLU A 296 -19.03 -17.87 -3.14
CA GLU A 296 -19.06 -19.34 -3.16
C GLU A 296 -18.28 -19.99 -2.01
N GLN A 297 -17.40 -19.24 -1.35
CA GLN A 297 -16.55 -19.69 -0.26
C GLN A 297 -16.55 -18.65 0.90
N PRO A 298 -17.64 -18.54 1.67
CA PRO A 298 -17.78 -17.47 2.68
C PRO A 298 -16.75 -17.49 3.83
N GLY A 299 -15.92 -18.53 3.89
CA GLY A 299 -14.76 -18.59 4.83
C GLY A 299 -13.50 -17.92 4.31
N VAL A 300 -13.43 -17.58 3.02
CA VAL A 300 -12.28 -16.95 2.37
C VAL A 300 -12.51 -15.44 2.30
N ILE A 301 -11.66 -14.67 2.96
CA ILE A 301 -11.65 -13.20 2.87
C ILE A 301 -11.11 -12.83 1.47
N ALA A 302 -11.70 -11.82 0.86
CA ALA A 302 -11.44 -11.39 -0.52
C ALA A 302 -11.15 -9.89 -0.56
N GLY A 303 -9.94 -9.51 -0.20
CA GLY A 303 -9.55 -8.12 -0.01
C GLY A 303 -10.30 -7.43 1.15
N SER A 304 -10.16 -6.14 1.28
CA SER A 304 -10.87 -5.35 2.28
C SER A 304 -11.87 -4.36 1.67
N ALA A 305 -12.79 -3.86 2.50
CA ALA A 305 -13.68 -2.76 2.15
C ALA A 305 -13.26 -1.44 2.85
N THR A 306 -11.98 -1.33 3.25
CA THR A 306 -11.46 -0.26 4.10
C THR A 306 -10.28 0.42 3.40
N CYS A 307 -10.27 1.77 3.30
CA CYS A 307 -9.13 2.50 2.74
C CYS A 307 -7.95 2.58 3.73
N LEU A 308 -6.76 2.91 3.23
CA LEU A 308 -5.53 2.97 4.05
C LEU A 308 -5.65 3.96 5.23
N TYR A 309 -6.29 5.10 5.05
CA TYR A 309 -6.48 6.06 6.14
C TYR A 309 -7.25 5.45 7.31
N ASP A 310 -8.33 4.73 7.02
CA ASP A 310 -9.14 4.04 8.02
C ASP A 310 -8.38 2.85 8.65
N CYS A 311 -7.55 2.15 7.89
CA CYS A 311 -6.62 1.13 8.41
C CYS A 311 -5.64 1.75 9.41
N MET A 312 -4.99 2.87 9.07
CA MET A 312 -4.09 3.61 9.96
C MET A 312 -4.83 4.08 11.24
N LYS A 313 -6.00 4.68 11.07
CA LYS A 313 -6.85 5.16 12.18
C LYS A 313 -7.22 4.02 13.14
N ARG A 314 -7.66 2.86 12.62
CA ARG A 314 -7.96 1.66 13.42
C ARG A 314 -6.73 1.11 14.13
N ALA A 315 -5.56 1.08 13.47
CA ALA A 315 -4.31 0.66 14.10
C ALA A 315 -4.04 1.47 15.40
N VAL A 316 -4.29 2.77 15.35
CA VAL A 316 -4.09 3.66 16.52
C VAL A 316 -5.21 3.52 17.55
N LEU A 317 -6.46 3.76 17.14
CA LEU A 317 -7.58 3.91 18.08
C LEU A 317 -8.08 2.58 18.64
N ASP A 318 -8.08 1.52 17.82
CA ASP A 318 -8.67 0.23 18.19
C ASP A 318 -7.63 -0.84 18.55
N MET A 319 -6.41 -0.72 17.99
CA MET A 319 -5.40 -1.80 18.15
C MET A 319 -4.23 -1.40 19.06
N GLY A 320 -4.09 -0.11 19.41
CA GLY A 320 -3.10 0.39 20.37
C GLY A 320 -1.68 0.51 19.78
N VAL A 321 -1.56 0.81 18.49
CA VAL A 321 -0.31 1.24 17.85
C VAL A 321 -0.11 2.73 18.14
N ALA A 322 1.13 3.17 18.39
CA ALA A 322 1.43 4.59 18.54
C ALA A 322 1.12 5.35 17.23
N LEU A 323 0.60 6.57 17.34
CA LEU A 323 0.24 7.37 16.17
C LEU A 323 1.46 7.59 15.26
N GLU A 324 2.59 7.89 15.86
CA GLU A 324 3.86 8.11 15.16
C GLU A 324 4.27 6.88 14.32
N SER A 325 4.15 5.70 14.90
CA SER A 325 4.47 4.42 14.24
C SER A 325 3.48 4.14 13.09
N ALA A 326 2.19 4.38 13.30
CA ALA A 326 1.16 4.15 12.29
C ALA A 326 1.30 5.12 11.10
N VAL A 327 1.57 6.40 11.36
CA VAL A 327 1.84 7.41 10.32
C VAL A 327 3.07 7.03 9.52
N ARG A 328 4.17 6.65 10.18
CA ARG A 328 5.39 6.20 9.51
C ARG A 328 5.12 5.00 8.60
N ALA A 329 4.39 4.01 9.11
CA ALA A 329 4.03 2.79 8.38
C ALA A 329 3.09 3.01 7.19
N ALA A 330 2.29 4.10 7.19
CA ALA A 330 1.36 4.44 6.11
C ALA A 330 1.91 5.53 5.15
N SER A 331 3.10 6.07 5.40
CA SER A 331 3.64 7.18 4.59
C SER A 331 5.11 6.99 4.20
N GLU A 332 6.06 7.11 5.13
CA GLU A 332 7.50 7.06 4.86
C GLU A 332 7.96 5.66 4.44
N ASN A 333 7.55 4.63 5.18
CA ASN A 333 7.98 3.26 4.91
C ASN A 333 7.56 2.79 3.50
N PRO A 334 6.27 2.92 3.07
CA PRO A 334 5.90 2.54 1.72
C PRO A 334 6.60 3.40 0.65
N ALA A 335 6.80 4.71 0.89
CA ALA A 335 7.52 5.57 -0.05
C ALA A 335 8.97 5.11 -0.26
N ARG A 336 9.66 4.78 0.83
CA ARG A 336 11.02 4.22 0.79
C ARG A 336 11.03 2.85 0.13
N SER A 337 10.06 2.00 0.44
CA SER A 337 9.96 0.64 -0.09
C SER A 337 9.93 0.63 -1.61
N ILE A 338 9.20 1.53 -2.24
CA ILE A 338 9.10 1.60 -3.71
C ILE A 338 9.99 2.67 -4.35
N GLY A 339 10.88 3.31 -3.56
CA GLY A 339 11.89 4.26 -4.05
C GLY A 339 11.33 5.61 -4.53
N VAL A 340 10.24 6.11 -3.91
CA VAL A 340 9.65 7.43 -4.21
C VAL A 340 9.77 8.42 -3.04
N ASP A 341 10.53 8.06 -2.02
CA ASP A 341 10.73 8.85 -0.80
C ASP A 341 11.46 10.18 -1.02
N ALA A 342 12.03 10.40 -2.20
CA ALA A 342 12.56 11.71 -2.59
C ALA A 342 11.47 12.80 -2.65
N ASP A 343 10.23 12.43 -2.92
CA ASP A 343 9.11 13.34 -3.10
C ASP A 343 7.96 13.11 -2.11
N TYR A 344 7.71 11.88 -1.68
CA TYR A 344 6.54 11.46 -0.91
C TYR A 344 6.89 10.97 0.51
N GLY A 345 5.87 10.80 1.35
CA GLY A 345 5.93 10.14 2.64
C GLY A 345 6.46 10.98 3.80
N SER A 346 6.85 12.25 3.59
CA SER A 346 7.43 13.10 4.63
C SER A 346 7.07 14.58 4.44
N LEU A 347 7.06 15.34 5.54
CA LEU A 347 6.91 16.80 5.55
C LEU A 347 8.27 17.52 5.61
N ALA A 348 9.35 16.84 5.30
CA ALA A 348 10.67 17.44 5.22
C ALA A 348 10.75 18.48 4.09
N VAL A 349 11.58 19.51 4.29
CA VAL A 349 11.83 20.56 3.30
C VAL A 349 12.25 19.96 1.95
N GLY A 350 11.63 20.42 0.89
CA GLY A 350 11.87 19.95 -0.49
C GLY A 350 10.95 18.81 -0.95
N ARG A 351 10.27 18.10 -0.05
CA ARG A 351 9.26 17.09 -0.39
C ARG A 351 7.98 17.75 -0.93
N TYR A 352 7.11 17.01 -1.58
CA TYR A 352 5.81 17.55 -1.98
C TYR A 352 5.02 18.05 -0.75
N GLY A 353 4.33 19.17 -0.91
CA GLY A 353 3.45 19.75 0.08
C GLY A 353 2.12 18.99 0.18
N ASN A 354 2.22 17.71 0.48
CA ASN A 354 1.13 16.77 0.66
C ASN A 354 0.84 16.64 2.16
N VAL A 355 -0.23 17.28 2.63
CA VAL A 355 -0.52 17.41 4.08
C VAL A 355 -1.96 17.01 4.36
N ILE A 356 -2.15 16.21 5.39
CA ILE A 356 -3.46 15.91 5.98
C ILE A 356 -3.54 16.65 7.31
N LEU A 357 -4.57 17.46 7.49
CA LEU A 357 -4.91 18.03 8.79
C LEU A 357 -5.99 17.18 9.43
N ALA A 358 -5.72 16.62 10.60
CA ALA A 358 -6.64 15.76 11.33
C ALA A 358 -6.76 16.20 12.79
N ASP A 359 -7.94 15.99 13.38
CA ASP A 359 -8.14 16.23 14.79
C ASP A 359 -7.63 15.09 15.69
N LYS A 360 -7.84 15.19 17.00
CA LYS A 360 -7.39 14.17 17.96
C LYS A 360 -8.12 12.82 17.84
N ALA A 361 -9.29 12.81 17.21
CA ALA A 361 -10.01 11.58 16.88
C ALA A 361 -9.59 11.02 15.51
N LEU A 362 -8.58 11.64 14.90
CA LEU A 362 -8.11 11.35 13.54
C LEU A 362 -9.22 11.49 12.50
N GLU A 363 -10.13 12.48 12.69
CA GLU A 363 -11.05 12.87 11.64
C GLU A 363 -10.37 13.92 10.74
N ILE A 364 -10.39 13.66 9.43
CA ILE A 364 -9.81 14.57 8.44
C ILE A 364 -10.57 15.87 8.44
N GLN A 365 -9.86 16.98 8.62
CA GLN A 365 -10.39 18.34 8.57
C GLN A 365 -10.00 19.02 7.24
N SER A 366 -8.90 18.61 6.64
CA SER A 366 -8.45 19.12 5.35
C SER A 366 -7.41 18.19 4.74
N VAL A 367 -7.42 18.09 3.42
CA VAL A 367 -6.38 17.44 2.62
C VAL A 367 -5.79 18.47 1.66
N ILE A 368 -4.48 18.57 1.66
CA ILE A 368 -3.72 19.50 0.83
C ILE A 368 -2.77 18.66 -0.02
N GLN A 369 -2.87 18.80 -1.34
CA GLN A 369 -2.01 18.14 -2.31
C GLN A 369 -1.17 19.17 -3.04
N LYS A 370 0.14 19.08 -2.90
CA LYS A 370 1.11 20.01 -3.55
C LYS A 370 0.71 21.48 -3.37
N GLY A 371 0.20 21.82 -2.17
CA GLY A 371 -0.22 23.17 -1.83
C GLY A 371 -1.60 23.59 -2.33
N VAL A 372 -2.37 22.68 -2.88
CA VAL A 372 -3.78 22.91 -3.24
C VAL A 372 -4.67 22.14 -2.28
N ARG A 373 -5.61 22.84 -1.64
CA ARG A 373 -6.61 22.21 -0.77
C ARG A 373 -7.64 21.47 -1.64
N ILE A 374 -7.83 20.18 -1.37
CA ILE A 374 -8.76 19.31 -2.12
C ILE A 374 -9.94 18.81 -1.28
N VAL A 375 -9.82 18.83 0.06
CA VAL A 375 -10.87 18.53 1.04
C VAL A 375 -10.86 19.58 2.14
#